data_52385fb0212a59865c7caa4220ced579
#
_entry.id   52385fb0212a59865c7caa4220ced579
#
_cell.length_a   1.000
_cell.length_b   1.000
_cell.length_c   1.000
_cell.angle_alpha   90.00
_cell.angle_beta   90.00
_cell.angle_gamma   90.00
#
_symmetry.space_group_name_H-M   'P 1'
#
loop_
_entity.id
_entity.type
_entity.pdbx_description
1 polymer ?
#
loop_
_entity_poly.entity_id
_entity_poly.type
_entity_poly.pdbx_seq_one_letter_code
_entity_poly.pdbx_strand_id
1 'polypeptide(L)'
;MNGSARKGNTLTAINAFIKGASEKNEIEIIEPDKLNIAPCKGCGVCQCSNGCVDKDDTNPTIDKIAAADMILFATPVYWWGMSAQLKLIIDKCYCRGLQLKNKKVGTIVVGGSPVDSIQYELIDKQFDCMAKYLSWDMLFKKSYYATARDELEKNKDSMNELEGIGKNL
;
A
#
# COMPACT_ATOMS: atom_id res chain seq x y z
N MET A 1 -3.59 -0.05 2.67
CA MET A 1 -3.88 -1.10 1.66
C MET A 1 -3.06 -2.33 1.96
N ASN A 2 -3.69 -3.50 2.04
CA ASN A 2 -3.01 -4.77 2.27
C ASN A 2 -2.80 -5.51 0.95
N GLY A 3 -1.60 -5.44 0.39
CA GLY A 3 -1.23 -6.14 -0.86
C GLY A 3 -1.03 -7.66 -0.72
N SER A 4 -1.34 -8.25 0.44
CA SER A 4 -1.20 -9.69 0.67
C SER A 4 -2.56 -10.38 0.70
N ALA A 5 -2.76 -11.39 -0.15
CA ALA A 5 -3.95 -12.24 -0.14
C ALA A 5 -4.04 -13.16 1.09
N ARG A 6 -2.92 -13.45 1.73
CA ARG A 6 -2.86 -14.33 2.90
C ARG A 6 -2.74 -13.56 4.21
N LYS A 7 -3.27 -14.11 5.28
CA LYS A 7 -3.01 -13.64 6.65
C LYS A 7 -1.58 -14.04 7.05
N GLY A 8 -0.65 -13.09 6.99
CA GLY A 8 0.78 -13.31 7.28
C GLY A 8 1.49 -12.00 7.60
N ASN A 9 2.81 -11.99 7.46
CA ASN A 9 3.67 -10.91 7.94
C ASN A 9 3.29 -9.50 7.48
N THR A 10 2.80 -9.32 6.25
CA THR A 10 2.33 -8.02 5.76
C THR A 10 1.13 -7.52 6.57
N LEU A 11 0.14 -8.38 6.82
CA LEU A 11 -1.02 -8.02 7.64
C LEU A 11 -0.62 -7.81 9.10
N THR A 12 0.32 -8.60 9.62
CA THR A 12 0.90 -8.42 10.96
C THR A 12 1.53 -7.03 11.10
N ALA A 13 2.31 -6.60 10.12
CA ALA A 13 2.90 -5.26 10.10
C ALA A 13 1.84 -4.15 10.06
N ILE A 14 0.81 -4.30 9.24
CA ILE A 14 -0.33 -3.36 9.18
C ILE A 14 -1.01 -3.28 10.55
N ASN A 15 -1.29 -4.41 11.20
CA ASN A 15 -1.97 -4.45 12.49
C ASN A 15 -1.14 -3.78 13.60
N ALA A 16 0.18 -3.96 13.61
CA ALA A 16 1.07 -3.28 14.55
C ALA A 16 1.03 -1.75 14.35
N PHE A 17 1.07 -1.28 13.11
CA PHE A 17 0.92 0.14 12.78
C PHE A 17 -0.47 0.66 13.21
N ILE A 18 -1.55 -0.05 12.90
CA ILE A 18 -2.92 0.34 13.25
C ILE A 18 -3.09 0.46 14.76
N LYS A 19 -2.49 -0.43 15.54
CA LYS A 19 -2.55 -0.39 17.01
C LYS A 19 -2.09 0.96 17.56
N GLY A 20 -1.08 1.58 16.94
CA GLY A 20 -0.66 2.93 17.31
C GLY A 20 -1.54 4.03 16.71
N ALA A 21 -1.93 3.90 15.46
CA ALA A 21 -2.60 4.96 14.71
C ALA A 21 -4.10 5.13 15.06
N SER A 22 -4.77 4.05 15.51
CA SER A 22 -6.23 4.05 15.74
C SER A 22 -6.71 4.91 16.91
N GLU A 23 -5.80 5.37 17.78
CA GLU A 23 -6.18 6.25 18.90
C GLU A 23 -6.66 7.64 18.41
N LYS A 24 -6.18 8.10 17.26
CA LYS A 24 -6.43 9.46 16.75
C LYS A 24 -6.99 9.50 15.33
N ASN A 25 -7.07 8.35 14.67
CA ASN A 25 -7.41 8.28 13.26
C ASN A 25 -8.49 7.23 13.01
N GLU A 26 -9.39 7.50 12.07
CA GLU A 26 -10.28 6.50 11.49
C GLU A 26 -9.51 5.71 10.43
N ILE A 27 -9.55 4.38 10.51
CA ILE A 27 -8.73 3.51 9.66
C ILE A 27 -9.61 2.53 8.89
N GLU A 28 -9.47 2.51 7.58
CA GLU A 28 -10.04 1.50 6.71
C GLU A 28 -8.93 0.64 6.07
N ILE A 29 -9.07 -0.69 6.13
CA ILE A 29 -8.17 -1.61 5.44
C ILE A 29 -8.80 -2.02 4.11
N ILE A 30 -8.17 -1.62 3.01
CA ILE A 30 -8.52 -2.10 1.67
C ILE A 30 -7.69 -3.35 1.38
N GLU A 31 -8.37 -4.46 1.08
CA GLU A 31 -7.77 -5.75 0.73
C GLU A 31 -8.09 -6.08 -0.74
N PRO A 32 -7.19 -5.76 -1.67
CA PRO A 32 -7.43 -5.94 -3.12
C PRO A 32 -7.82 -7.37 -3.52
N ASP A 33 -7.33 -8.36 -2.78
CA ASP A 33 -7.66 -9.78 -3.00
C ASP A 33 -9.15 -10.11 -2.81
N LYS A 34 -9.87 -9.30 -2.03
CA LYS A 34 -11.30 -9.48 -1.76
C LYS A 34 -12.21 -8.67 -2.69
N LEU A 35 -11.64 -7.89 -3.58
CA LEU A 35 -12.35 -7.00 -4.49
C LEU A 35 -12.43 -7.59 -5.89
N ASN A 36 -13.56 -7.39 -6.53
CA ASN A 36 -13.72 -7.71 -7.94
C ASN A 36 -13.23 -6.54 -8.80
N ILE A 37 -11.93 -6.50 -9.08
CA ILE A 37 -11.30 -5.45 -9.88
C ILE A 37 -10.51 -6.09 -11.02
N ALA A 38 -10.88 -5.77 -12.25
CA ALA A 38 -10.16 -6.23 -13.44
C ALA A 38 -8.88 -5.42 -13.67
N PRO A 39 -7.81 -6.00 -14.25
CA PRO A 39 -6.62 -5.26 -14.63
C PRO A 39 -6.92 -4.06 -15.53
N CYS A 40 -6.16 -2.97 -15.37
CA CYS A 40 -6.27 -1.81 -16.24
C CYS A 40 -5.92 -2.18 -17.70
N LYS A 41 -6.82 -1.88 -18.64
CA LYS A 41 -6.66 -2.17 -20.07
C LYS A 41 -5.98 -1.03 -20.85
N GLY A 42 -5.65 0.09 -20.18
CA GLY A 42 -5.08 1.27 -20.84
C GLY A 42 -6.02 1.93 -21.87
N CYS A 43 -7.33 1.78 -21.74
CA CYS A 43 -8.31 2.25 -22.73
C CYS A 43 -8.43 3.79 -22.83
N GLY A 44 -7.90 4.54 -21.86
CA GLY A 44 -7.90 6.01 -21.84
C GLY A 44 -9.26 6.67 -21.58
N VAL A 45 -10.36 5.93 -21.45
CA VAL A 45 -11.71 6.49 -21.27
C VAL A 45 -11.80 7.37 -20.02
N CYS A 46 -11.09 7.01 -18.95
CA CYS A 46 -11.07 7.78 -17.71
C CYS A 46 -10.43 9.18 -17.84
N GLN A 47 -9.72 9.48 -18.93
CA GLN A 47 -9.20 10.83 -19.21
C GLN A 47 -10.32 11.79 -19.65
N CYS A 48 -11.41 11.26 -20.20
CA CYS A 48 -12.55 12.03 -20.70
C CYS A 48 -13.81 11.84 -19.87
N SER A 49 -13.77 10.93 -18.89
CA SER A 49 -14.90 10.59 -18.01
C SER A 49 -14.51 10.74 -16.54
N ASN A 50 -15.51 10.79 -15.66
CA ASN A 50 -15.26 10.84 -14.23
C ASN A 50 -15.09 9.42 -13.66
N GLY A 51 -13.97 8.77 -13.98
CA GLY A 51 -13.57 7.47 -13.42
C GLY A 51 -13.35 6.37 -14.43
N CYS A 52 -13.12 5.16 -13.92
CA CYS A 52 -12.93 3.96 -14.72
C CYS A 52 -14.25 3.54 -15.37
N VAL A 53 -14.17 3.07 -16.64
CA VAL A 53 -15.33 2.58 -17.40
C VAL A 53 -15.76 1.16 -16.96
N ASP A 54 -14.87 0.40 -16.32
CA ASP A 54 -15.19 -0.94 -15.85
C ASP A 54 -16.27 -0.87 -14.75
N LYS A 55 -17.28 -1.74 -14.87
CA LYS A 55 -18.40 -1.85 -13.91
C LYS A 55 -18.03 -2.90 -12.84
N ASP A 56 -17.00 -2.59 -12.07
CA ASP A 56 -16.48 -3.44 -11.01
C ASP A 56 -16.20 -2.58 -9.75
N ASP A 57 -15.48 -3.11 -8.76
CA ASP A 57 -15.18 -2.41 -7.52
C ASP A 57 -14.13 -1.29 -7.67
N THR A 58 -13.67 -0.99 -8.90
CA THR A 58 -12.63 0.04 -9.14
C THR A 58 -13.04 1.40 -8.60
N ASN A 59 -14.15 1.98 -9.12
CA ASN A 59 -14.51 3.35 -8.77
C ASN A 59 -14.74 3.53 -7.27
N PRO A 60 -15.58 2.73 -6.58
CA PRO A 60 -15.79 2.91 -5.14
C PRO A 60 -14.49 2.73 -4.34
N THR A 61 -13.58 1.85 -4.77
CA THR A 61 -12.31 1.65 -4.09
C THR A 61 -11.38 2.85 -4.25
N ILE A 62 -11.22 3.36 -5.48
CA ILE A 62 -10.34 4.51 -5.73
C ILE A 62 -10.92 5.79 -5.12
N ASP A 63 -12.24 5.95 -5.07
CA ASP A 63 -12.87 7.08 -4.39
C ASP A 63 -12.56 7.09 -2.88
N LYS A 64 -12.55 5.94 -2.21
CA LYS A 64 -12.10 5.82 -0.82
C LYS A 64 -10.62 6.22 -0.64
N ILE A 65 -9.75 5.74 -1.54
CA ILE A 65 -8.31 6.09 -1.51
C ILE A 65 -8.14 7.60 -1.75
N ALA A 66 -8.90 8.19 -2.66
CA ALA A 66 -8.86 9.62 -2.93
C ALA A 66 -9.40 10.48 -1.76
N ALA A 67 -10.35 9.97 -1.00
CA ALA A 67 -10.90 10.66 0.17
C ALA A 67 -9.96 10.60 1.40
N ALA A 68 -9.07 9.63 1.48
CA ALA A 68 -8.18 9.46 2.64
C ALA A 68 -7.15 10.61 2.74
N ASP A 69 -6.86 11.07 3.96
CA ASP A 69 -5.78 12.03 4.23
C ASP A 69 -4.40 11.39 4.11
N MET A 70 -4.31 10.12 4.48
CA MET A 70 -3.09 9.33 4.42
C MET A 70 -3.35 7.96 3.79
N ILE A 71 -2.39 7.49 3.00
CA ILE A 71 -2.41 6.17 2.37
C ILE A 71 -1.22 5.34 2.86
N LEU A 72 -1.49 4.19 3.47
CA LEU A 72 -0.46 3.19 3.75
C LEU A 72 -0.50 2.10 2.68
N PHE A 73 0.60 1.95 1.94
CA PHE A 73 0.80 0.84 1.00
C PHE A 73 1.64 -0.25 1.66
N ALA A 74 1.06 -1.40 1.92
CA ALA A 74 1.78 -2.53 2.48
C ALA A 74 1.79 -3.71 1.49
N THR A 75 2.97 -4.26 1.21
CA THR A 75 3.14 -5.32 0.20
C THR A 75 4.14 -6.37 0.63
N PRO A 76 3.88 -7.65 0.35
CA PRO A 76 4.97 -8.62 0.30
C PRO A 76 5.85 -8.36 -0.93
N VAL A 77 7.11 -8.80 -0.87
CA VAL A 77 7.95 -8.86 -2.08
C VAL A 77 7.62 -10.14 -2.85
N TYR A 78 7.11 -10.00 -4.06
CA TYR A 78 6.90 -11.10 -4.99
C TYR A 78 7.70 -10.86 -6.25
N TRP A 79 8.63 -11.77 -6.54
CA TRP A 79 9.46 -11.72 -7.76
C TRP A 79 10.07 -10.33 -8.02
N TRP A 80 10.83 -9.82 -7.03
CA TRP A 80 11.50 -8.52 -7.02
C TRP A 80 10.61 -7.28 -7.10
N GLY A 81 9.31 -7.43 -6.93
CA GLY A 81 8.36 -6.31 -7.00
C GLY A 81 7.29 -6.36 -5.93
N MET A 82 6.45 -5.33 -5.91
CA MET A 82 5.22 -5.37 -5.14
C MET A 82 4.28 -6.47 -5.66
N SER A 83 3.38 -6.95 -4.82
CA SER A 83 2.40 -7.97 -5.21
C SER A 83 1.52 -7.48 -6.37
N ALA A 84 1.07 -8.42 -7.22
CA ALA A 84 0.14 -8.13 -8.30
C ALA A 84 -1.18 -7.53 -7.78
N GLN A 85 -1.64 -7.95 -6.60
CA GLN A 85 -2.84 -7.42 -5.96
C GLN A 85 -2.70 -5.92 -5.63
N LEU A 86 -1.56 -5.51 -5.07
CA LEU A 86 -1.32 -4.09 -4.80
C LEU A 86 -1.16 -3.30 -6.11
N LYS A 87 -0.40 -3.85 -7.06
CA LYS A 87 -0.17 -3.21 -8.37
C LYS A 87 -1.46 -3.01 -9.14
N LEU A 88 -2.41 -3.93 -9.03
CA LEU A 88 -3.74 -3.83 -9.64
C LEU A 88 -4.46 -2.54 -9.21
N ILE A 89 -4.48 -2.24 -7.91
CA ILE A 89 -5.09 -1.00 -7.39
C ILE A 89 -4.30 0.22 -7.83
N ILE A 90 -2.98 0.17 -7.78
CA ILE A 90 -2.11 1.30 -8.20
C ILE A 90 -2.36 1.64 -9.68
N ASP A 91 -2.49 0.66 -10.56
CA ASP A 91 -2.80 0.91 -11.98
C ASP A 91 -4.17 1.56 -12.16
N LYS A 92 -5.15 1.16 -11.35
CA LYS A 92 -6.50 1.74 -11.39
C LYS A 92 -6.56 3.16 -10.77
N CYS A 93 -5.62 3.53 -9.91
CA CYS A 93 -5.53 4.90 -9.38
C CYS A 93 -5.41 5.96 -10.49
N TYR A 94 -4.96 5.59 -11.68
CA TYR A 94 -4.90 6.50 -12.83
C TYR A 94 -6.25 7.16 -13.14
N CYS A 95 -7.38 6.48 -12.87
CA CYS A 95 -8.71 7.03 -13.15
C CYS A 95 -9.12 8.22 -12.26
N ARG A 96 -8.37 8.48 -11.17
CA ARG A 96 -8.54 9.62 -10.24
C ARG A 96 -7.21 10.33 -9.97
N GLY A 97 -6.24 10.23 -10.86
CA GLY A 97 -4.86 10.65 -10.61
C GLY A 97 -4.72 12.04 -9.98
N LEU A 98 -5.48 13.03 -10.42
CA LEU A 98 -5.43 14.40 -9.86
C LEU A 98 -5.96 14.47 -8.42
N GLN A 99 -6.92 13.64 -8.05
CA GLN A 99 -7.49 13.60 -6.70
C GLN A 99 -6.56 12.90 -5.70
N LEU A 100 -5.56 12.18 -6.20
CA LEU A 100 -4.54 11.49 -5.39
C LEU A 100 -3.31 12.37 -5.12
N LYS A 101 -3.28 13.62 -5.58
CA LYS A 101 -2.17 14.55 -5.32
C LYS A 101 -2.11 14.99 -3.87
N ASN A 102 -0.89 15.33 -3.43
CA ASN A 102 -0.61 15.92 -2.12
C ASN A 102 -1.04 15.07 -0.92
N LYS A 103 -1.10 13.74 -1.07
CA LYS A 103 -1.42 12.81 0.03
C LYS A 103 -0.19 12.56 0.90
N LYS A 104 -0.43 12.33 2.19
CA LYS A 104 0.55 11.70 3.07
C LYS A 104 0.63 10.22 2.75
N VAL A 105 1.82 9.68 2.62
CA VAL A 105 2.00 8.27 2.23
C VAL A 105 3.04 7.59 3.11
N GLY A 106 2.74 6.36 3.52
CA GLY A 106 3.69 5.45 4.12
C GLY A 106 3.79 4.15 3.33
N THR A 107 4.95 3.49 3.37
CA THR A 107 5.11 2.16 2.76
C THR A 107 5.65 1.15 3.76
N ILE A 108 5.14 -0.07 3.69
CA ILE A 108 5.63 -1.23 4.42
C ILE A 108 5.88 -2.35 3.41
N VAL A 109 7.11 -2.81 3.32
CA VAL A 109 7.51 -3.90 2.42
C VAL A 109 8.02 -5.06 3.25
N VAL A 110 7.50 -6.27 3.03
CA VAL A 110 7.93 -7.47 3.75
C VAL A 110 8.42 -8.52 2.75
N GLY A 111 9.64 -8.98 2.94
CA GLY A 111 10.24 -9.95 2.01
C GLY A 111 11.16 -10.96 2.69
N GLY A 112 11.55 -11.98 1.94
CA GLY A 112 12.37 -13.10 2.41
C GLY A 112 13.88 -12.94 2.12
N SER A 113 14.35 -11.76 1.79
CA SER A 113 15.78 -11.44 1.64
C SER A 113 16.21 -10.40 2.67
N PRO A 114 17.52 -10.26 2.94
CA PRO A 114 18.03 -9.16 3.78
C PRO A 114 17.52 -7.80 3.30
N VAL A 115 17.23 -6.90 4.24
CA VAL A 115 16.55 -5.61 3.95
C VAL A 115 17.36 -4.65 3.08
N ASP A 116 18.66 -4.86 2.95
CA ASP A 116 19.58 -4.15 2.05
C ASP A 116 19.59 -4.72 0.61
N SER A 117 18.78 -5.74 0.33
CA SER A 117 18.74 -6.35 -0.99
C SER A 117 17.99 -5.44 -1.99
N ILE A 118 18.45 -5.50 -3.25
CA ILE A 118 17.95 -4.68 -4.37
C ILE A 118 16.42 -4.73 -4.55
N GLN A 119 15.76 -5.81 -4.13
CA GLN A 119 14.31 -5.96 -4.31
C GLN A 119 13.51 -4.91 -3.53
N TYR A 120 13.98 -4.51 -2.35
CA TYR A 120 13.34 -3.44 -1.57
C TYR A 120 13.59 -2.08 -2.21
N GLU A 121 14.82 -1.83 -2.64
CA GLU A 121 15.18 -0.59 -3.35
C GLU A 121 14.36 -0.39 -4.63
N LEU A 122 14.11 -1.46 -5.41
CA LEU A 122 13.29 -1.41 -6.60
C LEU A 122 11.85 -1.00 -6.29
N ILE A 123 11.26 -1.54 -5.22
CA ILE A 123 9.91 -1.17 -4.79
C ILE A 123 9.89 0.28 -4.27
N ASP A 124 10.86 0.66 -3.46
CA ASP A 124 10.96 2.03 -2.93
C ASP A 124 11.10 3.05 -4.05
N LYS A 125 11.92 2.78 -5.08
CA LYS A 125 12.05 3.65 -6.24
C LYS A 125 10.74 3.81 -7.03
N GLN A 126 9.93 2.76 -7.13
CA GLN A 126 8.60 2.88 -7.76
C GLN A 126 7.72 3.86 -6.98
N PHE A 127 7.70 3.77 -5.64
CA PHE A 127 6.95 4.70 -4.79
C PHE A 127 7.53 6.11 -4.86
N ASP A 128 8.85 6.30 -4.89
CA ASP A 128 9.50 7.61 -5.04
C ASP A 128 9.10 8.28 -6.37
N CYS A 129 9.03 7.52 -7.47
CA CYS A 129 8.58 8.03 -8.76
C CYS A 129 7.11 8.48 -8.71
N MET A 130 6.23 7.67 -8.09
CA MET A 130 4.82 8.03 -7.92
C MET A 130 4.66 9.23 -6.99
N ALA A 131 5.41 9.29 -5.90
CA ALA A 131 5.41 10.39 -4.95
C ALA A 131 5.83 11.71 -5.63
N LYS A 132 6.90 11.68 -6.43
CA LYS A 132 7.32 12.83 -7.22
C LYS A 132 6.24 13.31 -8.21
N TYR A 133 5.61 12.36 -8.91
CA TYR A 133 4.57 12.68 -9.91
C TYR A 133 3.30 13.25 -9.27
N LEU A 134 2.89 12.70 -8.11
CA LEU A 134 1.65 13.05 -7.41
C LEU A 134 1.87 14.06 -6.27
N SER A 135 3.10 14.53 -6.08
CA SER A 135 3.49 15.44 -4.97
C SER A 135 3.10 14.85 -3.60
N TRP A 136 3.34 13.55 -3.40
CA TRP A 136 3.07 12.91 -2.12
C TRP A 136 4.11 13.31 -1.06
N ASP A 137 3.65 13.49 0.16
CA ASP A 137 4.49 13.61 1.34
C ASP A 137 4.79 12.20 1.89
N MET A 138 6.01 11.70 1.59
CA MET A 138 6.46 10.37 2.02
C MET A 138 6.89 10.40 3.49
N LEU A 139 5.98 10.04 4.40
CA LEU A 139 6.22 10.06 5.83
C LEU A 139 7.23 9.01 6.30
N PHE A 140 7.16 7.81 5.71
CA PHE A 140 8.11 6.73 5.98
C PHE A 140 8.10 5.67 4.88
N LYS A 141 9.23 4.97 4.78
CA LYS A 141 9.39 3.73 4.01
C LYS A 141 10.04 2.71 4.93
N LYS A 142 9.40 1.57 5.14
CA LYS A 142 9.88 0.52 6.04
C LYS A 142 9.90 -0.83 5.34
N SER A 143 11.02 -1.51 5.48
CA SER A 143 11.26 -2.84 4.94
C SER A 143 11.58 -3.82 6.06
N TYR A 144 10.97 -5.00 6.01
CA TYR A 144 11.13 -6.05 7.01
C TYR A 144 11.47 -7.39 6.36
N TYR A 145 12.40 -8.10 6.98
CA TYR A 145 12.70 -9.47 6.63
C TYR A 145 11.74 -10.43 7.37
N ALA A 146 11.12 -11.32 6.62
CA ALA A 146 10.35 -12.43 7.17
C ALA A 146 10.09 -13.49 6.10
N THR A 147 10.47 -14.74 6.35
CA THR A 147 10.28 -15.90 5.47
C THR A 147 9.15 -16.80 5.95
N ALA A 148 9.14 -17.14 7.23
CA ALA A 148 8.08 -17.94 7.82
C ALA A 148 6.82 -17.09 8.06
N ARG A 149 5.65 -17.75 8.09
CA ARG A 149 4.34 -17.10 8.13
C ARG A 149 4.16 -16.08 9.27
N ASP A 150 4.65 -16.41 10.45
CA ASP A 150 4.43 -15.63 11.69
C ASP A 150 5.76 -15.10 12.26
N GLU A 151 6.75 -14.91 11.38
CA GLU A 151 8.11 -14.55 11.80
C GLU A 151 8.19 -13.10 12.27
N LEU A 152 7.52 -12.19 11.58
CA LEU A 152 7.56 -10.77 11.91
C LEU A 152 6.91 -10.48 13.27
N GLU A 153 5.86 -11.21 13.65
CA GLU A 153 5.20 -11.08 14.95
C GLU A 153 6.14 -11.34 16.13
N LYS A 154 7.12 -12.23 15.93
CA LYS A 154 8.13 -12.55 16.96
C LYS A 154 9.20 -11.48 17.11
N ASN A 155 9.34 -10.60 16.13
CA ASN A 155 10.28 -9.49 16.17
C ASN A 155 9.66 -8.30 16.90
N LYS A 156 9.87 -8.24 18.23
CA LYS A 156 9.30 -7.20 19.09
C LYS A 156 9.75 -5.79 18.72
N ASP A 157 10.99 -5.64 18.25
CA ASP A 157 11.54 -4.32 17.88
C ASP A 157 10.81 -3.78 16.66
N SER A 158 10.61 -4.61 15.63
CA SER A 158 9.83 -4.23 14.44
C SER A 158 8.37 -3.91 14.79
N MET A 159 7.76 -4.69 15.69
CA MET A 159 6.39 -4.44 16.13
C MET A 159 6.27 -3.12 16.90
N ASN A 160 7.19 -2.85 17.82
CA ASN A 160 7.23 -1.60 18.59
C ASN A 160 7.53 -0.39 17.69
N GLU A 161 8.43 -0.55 16.71
CA GLU A 161 8.70 0.49 15.71
C GLU A 161 7.44 0.87 14.93
N LEU A 162 6.73 -0.12 14.40
CA LEU A 162 5.50 0.10 13.63
C LEU A 162 4.39 0.74 14.47
N GLU A 163 4.20 0.28 15.70
CA GLU A 163 3.25 0.90 16.64
C GLU A 163 3.64 2.35 16.95
N GLY A 164 4.94 2.60 17.18
CA GLY A 164 5.47 3.95 17.43
C GLY A 164 5.27 4.90 16.24
N ILE A 165 5.47 4.42 15.01
CA ILE A 165 5.18 5.20 13.80
C ILE A 165 3.69 5.57 13.76
N GLY A 166 2.80 4.60 14.03
CA GLY A 166 1.36 4.86 14.06
C GLY A 166 0.95 5.91 15.11
N LYS A 167 1.53 5.87 16.31
CA LYS A 167 1.21 6.83 17.40
C LYS A 167 1.61 8.27 17.08
N ASN A 168 2.58 8.46 16.19
CA ASN A 168 3.11 9.78 15.82
C ASN A 168 2.41 10.41 14.61
N LEU A 169 1.35 9.80 14.13
CA LEU A 169 0.46 10.33 13.10
C LEU A 169 -0.77 10.97 13.74
#